data_89f54bb73e4074607d90a6b14595a6e8
#
_entry.id   89f54bb73e4074607d90a6b14595a6e8
#
_cell.length_a   1.000
_cell.length_b   1.000
_cell.length_c   1.000
_cell.angle_alpha   90.00
_cell.angle_beta   90.00
_cell.angle_gamma   90.00
#
_symmetry.space_group_name_H-M   'P 1'
#
loop_
_entity.id
_entity.type
_entity.pdbx_description
1 polymer ?
#
loop_
_entity_poly.entity_id
_entity_poly.type
_entity_poly.pdbx_seq_one_letter_code
_entity_poly.pdbx_strand_id
1 'polypeptide(L)'
;MHIRFTAAMALILMVGCNSHGNGGSGGSPSNATPQRGALLQSPPVQVASFGTADLLTMLGGSATGQLLLQFSYTPTCSITVYHLEYYTVDPAGNVTPASGALMVPSGASSCEGGRPIVVYAHGTNTDRNYDIADLNASDNDEGLLLAAMFAAQGYIVVAPNYVGYDTSTLTYHPYLDADQQSKDMIDALTAARSALPTSAVPGTTDGGKLFITGYSQGGYVAMATHRAMQGAGMVVTAAAPLSGPYALSAFADAIFEGEVDMDAPTNFTLLSTSYQHAYGNLYTSASDVFAAPYSADITNLLPSTTPLSQLETAGDIPANAVFSSVPPAASDAAITPATTPANLASVFAAGFGTQFLILNSYRLSYLQDAAQNPDGGFPTVTDGLPPANPTNTLRVDLKTNDLRTWAPTAPTLLCAGSSDPVVFYMNTQLIQGYFASAAPAAPVTLLDIDSPATNNDPYATLKADFVIAKDAVAASAVAGGATDGGASAVLNDYHATLVPPFCLSAAKSFFDSH
;
A
#
# COMPACT_ATOMS: atom_id res chain seq x y z
N MET A 1 -26.31 53.42 7.40
CA MET A 1 -26.50 53.37 8.86
C MET A 1 -25.34 52.54 9.42
N HIS A 2 -24.33 53.28 9.94
CA HIS A 2 -23.08 52.68 10.42
C HIS A 2 -23.24 52.32 11.89
N ILE A 3 -22.84 51.10 12.26
CA ILE A 3 -22.57 50.78 13.67
C ILE A 3 -21.18 50.14 13.74
N ARG A 4 -20.27 50.88 14.38
CA ARG A 4 -18.94 50.44 14.81
C ARG A 4 -19.08 49.75 16.16
N PHE A 5 -18.39 48.62 16.37
CA PHE A 5 -18.11 48.09 17.70
C PHE A 5 -16.60 48.10 17.95
N THR A 6 -16.27 48.74 19.06
CA THR A 6 -14.94 49.00 19.59
C THR A 6 -14.42 47.81 20.38
N ALA A 7 -13.12 47.50 20.19
CA ALA A 7 -12.38 46.54 21.00
C ALA A 7 -12.07 47.12 22.38
N ALA A 8 -12.27 46.32 23.43
CA ALA A 8 -11.80 46.64 24.78
C ALA A 8 -10.63 45.67 25.12
N MET A 9 -9.49 46.29 25.34
CA MET A 9 -8.23 45.64 25.76
C MET A 9 -8.19 45.66 27.30
N ALA A 10 -8.19 44.52 27.96
CA ALA A 10 -8.01 44.41 29.40
C ALA A 10 -6.55 44.06 29.73
N LEU A 11 -5.90 45.00 30.36
CA LEU A 11 -4.55 44.90 30.92
C LEU A 11 -4.65 44.33 32.34
N ILE A 12 -4.04 43.19 32.63
CA ILE A 12 -3.91 42.66 34.01
C ILE A 12 -2.45 42.77 34.43
N LEU A 13 -2.24 43.54 35.49
CA LEU A 13 -0.97 43.78 36.16
C LEU A 13 -0.51 42.54 36.95
N MET A 14 0.76 42.22 36.83
CA MET A 14 1.46 41.28 37.70
C MET A 14 1.75 41.93 39.07
N VAL A 15 1.42 41.20 40.11
CA VAL A 15 1.97 41.44 41.45
C VAL A 15 2.78 40.22 41.83
N GLY A 16 4.07 40.39 41.97
CA GLY A 16 4.97 39.37 42.47
C GLY A 16 4.94 39.30 43.99
N CYS A 17 4.93 38.07 44.51
CA CYS A 17 5.35 37.79 45.89
C CYS A 17 6.41 36.68 45.89
N ASN A 18 7.61 37.05 46.31
CA ASN A 18 8.70 36.15 46.62
C ASN A 18 8.43 35.44 47.96
N SER A 19 8.45 34.13 48.03
CA SER A 19 8.71 33.41 49.27
C SER A 19 9.57 32.17 49.00
N HIS A 20 10.73 32.15 49.61
CA HIS A 20 11.65 31.00 49.65
C HIS A 20 11.01 29.87 50.43
N GLY A 21 10.97 28.68 49.80
CA GLY A 21 10.62 27.41 50.45
C GLY A 21 11.37 26.26 49.76
N ASN A 22 12.38 25.73 50.44
CA ASN A 22 13.17 24.58 50.02
C ASN A 22 12.31 23.31 50.19
N GLY A 23 12.14 22.51 49.14
CA GLY A 23 11.40 21.24 49.25
C GLY A 23 11.40 20.44 47.97
N GLY A 24 11.99 19.26 47.99
CA GLY A 24 12.20 18.22 47.08
C GLY A 24 11.40 18.18 45.75
N SER A 25 12.12 18.13 44.65
CA SER A 25 11.58 17.91 43.29
C SER A 25 11.19 16.44 43.10
N GLY A 26 9.94 16.11 43.43
CA GLY A 26 9.24 15.01 42.80
C GLY A 26 8.65 15.53 41.49
N GLY A 27 9.35 15.33 40.38
CA GLY A 27 8.80 15.62 39.07
C GLY A 27 7.61 14.72 38.79
N SER A 28 6.40 15.27 38.79
CA SER A 28 5.26 14.57 38.20
C SER A 28 5.59 14.30 36.73
N PRO A 29 5.34 13.12 36.18
CA PRO A 29 5.49 12.89 34.75
C PRO A 29 4.60 13.91 34.03
N SER A 30 5.19 14.67 33.14
CA SER A 30 4.43 15.59 32.27
C SER A 30 3.50 14.72 31.42
N ASN A 31 2.20 14.85 31.60
CA ASN A 31 1.17 14.29 30.73
C ASN A 31 1.16 15.00 29.36
N ALA A 32 2.33 15.15 28.72
CA ALA A 32 2.40 15.63 27.37
C ALA A 32 1.91 14.52 26.43
N THR A 33 0.92 14.81 25.59
CA THR A 33 0.50 13.91 24.52
C THR A 33 1.73 13.56 23.68
N PRO A 34 1.99 12.26 23.42
CA PRO A 34 3.09 11.87 22.56
C PRO A 34 3.01 12.58 21.20
N GLN A 35 4.16 12.98 20.67
CA GLN A 35 4.22 13.60 19.35
C GLN A 35 4.26 12.53 18.27
N ARG A 36 3.63 12.79 17.13
CA ARG A 36 3.74 11.97 15.94
C ARG A 36 5.22 11.79 15.55
N GLY A 37 5.59 10.58 15.11
CA GLY A 37 6.95 10.22 14.76
C GLY A 37 7.90 10.06 15.95
N ALA A 38 7.43 10.21 17.19
CA ALA A 38 8.24 9.89 18.36
C ALA A 38 8.32 8.38 18.54
N LEU A 39 9.50 7.87 18.92
CA LEU A 39 9.67 6.47 19.29
C LEU A 39 8.86 6.15 20.54
N LEU A 40 8.13 5.04 20.50
CA LEU A 40 7.48 4.47 21.66
C LEU A 40 8.52 3.81 22.57
N GLN A 41 9.47 3.10 21.96
CA GLN A 41 10.61 2.51 22.63
C GLN A 41 11.93 3.03 22.03
N SER A 42 12.76 3.64 22.87
CA SER A 42 14.08 4.15 22.48
C SER A 42 15.17 3.57 23.40
N PRO A 43 16.20 2.87 22.87
CA PRO A 43 16.37 2.53 21.45
C PRO A 43 15.34 1.51 20.95
N PRO A 44 15.13 1.36 19.62
CA PRO A 44 14.30 0.31 19.05
C PRO A 44 14.89 -1.06 19.35
N VAL A 45 14.05 -2.08 19.43
CA VAL A 45 14.46 -3.46 19.76
C VAL A 45 15.12 -4.10 18.55
N GLN A 46 16.35 -4.60 18.72
CA GLN A 46 16.97 -5.45 17.72
C GLN A 46 16.30 -6.84 17.75
N VAL A 47 15.69 -7.25 16.64
CA VAL A 47 15.01 -8.55 16.52
C VAL A 47 15.83 -9.58 15.76
N ALA A 48 16.69 -9.14 14.81
CA ALA A 48 17.54 -10.05 14.06
C ALA A 48 18.83 -9.36 13.61
N SER A 49 19.84 -10.19 13.24
CA SER A 49 21.05 -9.77 12.58
C SER A 49 21.54 -10.91 11.68
N PHE A 50 21.82 -10.59 10.42
CA PHE A 50 22.20 -11.56 9.42
C PHE A 50 23.51 -11.12 8.73
N GLY A 51 24.47 -12.03 8.71
CA GLY A 51 25.62 -11.90 7.84
C GLY A 51 25.26 -12.16 6.36
N THR A 52 26.14 -11.79 5.43
CA THR A 52 25.90 -12.05 4.00
C THR A 52 25.70 -13.53 3.68
N ALA A 53 26.38 -14.45 4.40
CA ALA A 53 26.22 -15.88 4.24
C ALA A 53 24.84 -16.40 4.74
N ASP A 54 24.35 -15.83 5.84
CA ASP A 54 23.04 -16.19 6.40
C ASP A 54 21.93 -15.76 5.45
N LEU A 55 22.02 -14.54 4.90
CA LEU A 55 21.09 -14.02 3.90
C LEU A 55 21.07 -14.88 2.63
N LEU A 56 22.23 -15.30 2.14
CA LEU A 56 22.31 -16.22 1.01
C LEU A 56 21.61 -17.55 1.30
N THR A 57 21.74 -18.08 2.52
CA THR A 57 21.08 -19.31 2.95
C THR A 57 19.56 -19.13 3.02
N MET A 58 19.08 -18.03 3.57
CA MET A 58 17.65 -17.70 3.60
C MET A 58 17.07 -17.56 2.18
N LEU A 59 17.74 -16.81 1.30
CA LEU A 59 17.33 -16.64 -0.10
C LEU A 59 17.28 -17.99 -0.84
N GLY A 60 18.28 -18.86 -0.62
CA GLY A 60 18.29 -20.20 -1.20
C GLY A 60 17.17 -21.12 -0.70
N GLY A 61 16.57 -20.80 0.44
CA GLY A 61 15.51 -21.59 1.09
C GLY A 61 14.10 -21.32 0.60
N SER A 62 13.84 -20.22 -0.12
CA SER A 62 12.52 -19.85 -0.65
C SER A 62 12.50 -19.71 -2.17
N ALA A 63 11.34 -19.91 -2.80
CA ALA A 63 11.17 -19.74 -4.24
C ALA A 63 11.45 -18.28 -4.67
N THR A 64 10.91 -17.32 -3.94
CA THR A 64 11.15 -15.90 -4.14
C THR A 64 12.62 -15.54 -3.98
N GLY A 65 13.28 -16.05 -2.95
CA GLY A 65 14.72 -15.82 -2.73
C GLY A 65 15.60 -16.43 -3.83
N GLN A 66 15.27 -17.63 -4.33
CA GLN A 66 15.97 -18.24 -5.46
C GLN A 66 15.85 -17.40 -6.74
N LEU A 67 14.67 -16.82 -7.00
CA LEU A 67 14.44 -15.91 -8.11
C LEU A 67 15.32 -14.64 -7.96
N LEU A 68 15.41 -14.07 -6.76
CA LEU A 68 16.28 -12.90 -6.48
C LEU A 68 17.75 -13.18 -6.72
N LEU A 69 18.24 -14.39 -6.36
CA LEU A 69 19.62 -14.79 -6.62
C LEU A 69 19.91 -14.90 -8.13
N GLN A 70 18.91 -15.24 -8.94
CA GLN A 70 19.02 -15.23 -10.42
C GLN A 70 19.21 -13.81 -10.97
N PHE A 71 18.62 -12.80 -10.33
CA PHE A 71 18.82 -11.38 -10.68
C PHE A 71 20.14 -10.79 -10.17
N SER A 72 21.06 -11.62 -9.67
CA SER A 72 22.37 -11.19 -9.17
C SER A 72 22.30 -10.28 -7.92
N TYR A 73 21.25 -10.34 -7.12
CA TYR A 73 21.20 -9.67 -5.82
C TYR A 73 21.95 -10.49 -4.76
N THR A 74 23.26 -10.62 -4.97
CA THR A 74 24.15 -11.20 -3.97
C THR A 74 24.32 -10.20 -2.83
N PRO A 75 24.05 -10.57 -1.55
CA PRO A 75 24.25 -9.69 -0.41
C PRO A 75 25.69 -9.19 -0.31
N THR A 76 25.87 -7.87 -0.25
CA THR A 76 27.18 -7.21 -0.07
C THR A 76 27.37 -6.66 1.33
N CYS A 77 26.28 -6.42 2.05
CA CYS A 77 26.25 -5.95 3.43
C CYS A 77 25.58 -6.99 4.34
N SER A 78 26.09 -7.06 5.57
CA SER A 78 25.31 -7.62 6.69
C SER A 78 24.17 -6.68 7.02
N ILE A 79 23.10 -7.18 7.61
CA ILE A 79 21.95 -6.36 8.04
C ILE A 79 21.63 -6.60 9.50
N THR A 80 21.18 -5.55 10.18
CA THR A 80 20.54 -5.64 11.48
C THR A 80 19.11 -5.15 11.35
N VAL A 81 18.15 -5.92 11.85
CA VAL A 81 16.73 -5.62 11.82
C VAL A 81 16.29 -5.19 13.20
N TYR A 82 15.64 -4.06 13.27
CA TYR A 82 15.04 -3.53 14.49
C TYR A 82 13.53 -3.49 14.33
N HIS A 83 12.80 -3.91 15.35
CA HIS A 83 11.38 -3.65 15.49
C HIS A 83 11.22 -2.19 15.95
N LEU A 84 10.63 -1.38 15.10
CA LEU A 84 10.44 0.06 15.28
C LEU A 84 9.03 0.31 15.79
N GLU A 85 8.88 0.76 17.04
CA GLU A 85 7.59 1.20 17.57
C GLU A 85 7.55 2.73 17.69
N TYR A 86 6.47 3.32 17.20
CA TYR A 86 6.35 4.79 17.11
C TYR A 86 4.89 5.25 17.27
N TYR A 87 4.72 6.55 17.47
CA TYR A 87 3.41 7.19 17.49
C TYR A 87 3.06 7.78 16.12
N THR A 88 1.85 7.47 15.65
CA THR A 88 1.20 8.09 14.50
C THR A 88 -0.21 8.54 14.89
N VAL A 89 -1.12 8.69 13.92
CA VAL A 89 -2.53 9.05 14.17
C VAL A 89 -3.48 8.07 13.49
N ASP A 90 -4.66 7.90 14.08
CA ASP A 90 -5.79 7.26 13.43
C ASP A 90 -6.47 8.22 12.41
N PRO A 91 -7.44 7.77 11.59
CA PRO A 91 -8.16 8.64 10.65
C PRO A 91 -8.86 9.84 11.30
N ALA A 92 -9.23 9.76 12.59
CA ALA A 92 -9.83 10.86 13.35
C ALA A 92 -8.79 11.85 13.89
N GLY A 93 -7.49 11.57 13.70
CA GLY A 93 -6.38 12.41 14.19
C GLY A 93 -5.96 12.13 15.62
N ASN A 94 -6.46 11.07 16.26
CA ASN A 94 -6.02 10.68 17.59
C ASN A 94 -4.66 9.97 17.51
N VAL A 95 -3.77 10.30 18.45
CA VAL A 95 -2.46 9.65 18.54
C VAL A 95 -2.62 8.18 18.89
N THR A 96 -1.97 7.31 18.13
CA THR A 96 -2.03 5.85 18.28
C THR A 96 -0.64 5.22 18.05
N PRO A 97 -0.31 4.09 18.69
CA PRO A 97 0.91 3.36 18.40
C PRO A 97 0.82 2.64 17.05
N ALA A 98 1.97 2.54 16.38
CA ALA A 98 2.22 1.71 15.22
C ALA A 98 3.62 1.11 15.31
N SER A 99 3.88 0.10 14.47
CA SER A 99 5.17 -0.58 14.40
C SER A 99 5.64 -0.77 12.97
N GLY A 100 6.86 -1.30 12.82
CA GLY A 100 7.45 -1.63 11.54
C GLY A 100 8.91 -2.05 11.66
N ALA A 101 9.56 -2.25 10.51
CA ALA A 101 10.98 -2.59 10.44
C ALA A 101 11.86 -1.35 10.20
N LEU A 102 12.99 -1.31 10.90
CA LEU A 102 14.16 -0.54 10.51
C LEU A 102 15.29 -1.53 10.22
N MET A 103 15.67 -1.67 8.93
CA MET A 103 16.79 -2.54 8.53
C MET A 103 18.01 -1.70 8.22
N VAL A 104 19.12 -1.98 8.87
CA VAL A 104 20.34 -1.17 8.81
C VAL A 104 21.49 -2.00 8.26
N PRO A 105 22.11 -1.56 7.14
CA PRO A 105 23.30 -2.22 6.59
C PRO A 105 24.52 -1.99 7.48
N SER A 106 25.44 -2.98 7.49
CA SER A 106 26.71 -2.92 8.23
C SER A 106 27.77 -3.83 7.60
N GLY A 107 29.01 -3.74 8.13
CA GLY A 107 30.11 -4.65 7.81
C GLY A 107 31.18 -4.02 6.93
N ALA A 108 31.00 -3.96 5.63
CA ALA A 108 31.98 -3.32 4.74
C ALA A 108 31.89 -1.78 4.84
N SER A 109 32.99 -1.07 4.53
CA SER A 109 32.98 0.41 4.53
C SER A 109 31.95 1.03 3.56
N SER A 110 31.55 0.29 2.53
CA SER A 110 30.47 0.66 1.62
C SER A 110 29.07 0.49 2.23
N CYS A 111 28.96 -0.15 3.39
CA CYS A 111 27.71 -0.44 4.10
C CYS A 111 27.51 0.47 5.32
N GLU A 112 28.50 1.27 5.67
CA GLU A 112 28.50 2.14 6.86
C GLU A 112 28.54 3.63 6.47
N GLY A 113 28.42 4.52 7.47
CA GLY A 113 28.38 5.96 7.28
C GLY A 113 27.05 6.47 6.76
N GLY A 114 27.07 7.53 5.95
CA GLY A 114 25.86 8.12 5.36
C GLY A 114 25.27 7.22 4.26
N ARG A 115 24.14 6.59 4.54
CA ARG A 115 23.45 5.68 3.60
C ARG A 115 22.13 6.26 3.11
N PRO A 116 21.71 5.98 1.87
CA PRO A 116 20.37 6.35 1.40
C PRO A 116 19.30 5.62 2.19
N ILE A 117 18.16 6.28 2.40
CA ILE A 117 16.96 5.68 3.01
C ILE A 117 15.98 5.31 1.91
N VAL A 118 15.42 4.10 1.96
CA VAL A 118 14.20 3.72 1.24
C VAL A 118 13.08 3.52 2.25
N VAL A 119 11.98 4.26 2.06
CA VAL A 119 10.74 4.04 2.80
C VAL A 119 9.86 3.14 1.95
N TYR A 120 9.51 1.98 2.48
CA TYR A 120 8.75 0.96 1.78
C TYR A 120 7.34 0.82 2.36
N ALA A 121 6.36 0.82 1.50
CA ALA A 121 4.97 0.55 1.80
C ALA A 121 4.62 -0.87 1.36
N HIS A 122 4.21 -1.75 2.31
CA HIS A 122 3.87 -3.14 2.00
C HIS A 122 2.49 -3.27 1.35
N GLY A 123 2.26 -4.43 0.70
CA GLY A 123 1.02 -4.81 0.06
C GLY A 123 -0.10 -5.15 1.05
N THR A 124 -1.26 -5.55 0.51
CA THR A 124 -2.42 -5.96 1.33
C THR A 124 -2.08 -7.17 2.18
N ASN A 125 -2.35 -7.09 3.49
CA ASN A 125 -2.26 -8.21 4.41
C ASN A 125 -3.56 -8.36 5.19
N THR A 126 -3.95 -9.60 5.48
CA THR A 126 -5.15 -9.93 6.27
C THR A 126 -4.85 -10.47 7.65
N ASP A 127 -3.57 -10.79 7.95
CA ASP A 127 -3.18 -11.21 9.29
C ASP A 127 -2.96 -10.00 10.21
N ARG A 128 -3.73 -9.97 11.29
CA ARG A 128 -3.63 -8.96 12.33
C ARG A 128 -2.24 -8.88 12.99
N ASN A 129 -1.54 -10.02 13.05
CA ASN A 129 -0.22 -10.12 13.68
C ASN A 129 0.93 -9.85 12.70
N TYR A 130 0.64 -9.41 11.47
CA TYR A 130 1.67 -9.17 10.47
C TYR A 130 2.74 -8.22 11.00
N ASP A 131 4.00 -8.67 10.99
CA ASP A 131 5.19 -7.90 11.34
C ASP A 131 6.28 -8.06 10.27
N ILE A 132 6.49 -7.01 9.47
CA ILE A 132 7.50 -7.00 8.40
C ILE A 132 8.94 -7.10 8.94
N ALA A 133 9.15 -6.88 10.24
CA ALA A 133 10.44 -7.07 10.89
C ALA A 133 10.77 -8.55 11.18
N ASP A 134 9.78 -9.44 11.21
CA ASP A 134 10.01 -10.88 11.39
C ASP A 134 10.35 -11.56 10.05
N LEU A 135 11.61 -11.52 9.66
CA LEU A 135 12.10 -12.15 8.43
C LEU A 135 12.08 -13.69 8.45
N ASN A 136 11.72 -14.32 9.56
CA ASN A 136 11.58 -15.76 9.67
C ASN A 136 10.12 -16.23 9.51
N ALA A 137 9.16 -15.32 9.51
CA ALA A 137 7.77 -15.65 9.25
C ALA A 137 7.62 -16.16 7.81
N SER A 138 6.88 -17.26 7.63
CA SER A 138 6.74 -17.94 6.34
C SER A 138 5.88 -17.17 5.32
N ASP A 139 5.19 -16.15 5.77
CA ASP A 139 4.29 -15.28 4.99
C ASP A 139 4.84 -13.85 4.83
N ASN A 140 6.11 -13.61 5.23
CA ASN A 140 6.78 -12.32 5.10
C ASN A 140 7.77 -12.28 3.93
N ASP A 141 7.31 -12.63 2.74
CA ASP A 141 8.14 -12.57 1.52
C ASP A 141 8.59 -11.13 1.20
N GLU A 142 7.75 -10.12 1.48
CA GLU A 142 8.12 -8.71 1.25
C GLU A 142 9.28 -8.28 2.15
N GLY A 143 9.30 -8.65 3.43
CA GLY A 143 10.43 -8.40 4.32
C GLY A 143 11.74 -9.00 3.81
N LEU A 144 11.69 -10.23 3.27
CA LEU A 144 12.85 -10.89 2.67
C LEU A 144 13.32 -10.17 1.38
N LEU A 145 12.39 -9.75 0.50
CA LEU A 145 12.68 -8.94 -0.68
C LEU A 145 13.41 -7.65 -0.31
N LEU A 146 12.93 -6.95 0.71
CA LEU A 146 13.53 -5.69 1.20
C LEU A 146 14.93 -5.90 1.76
N ALA A 147 15.11 -6.94 2.56
CA ALA A 147 16.40 -7.31 3.11
C ALA A 147 17.43 -7.57 2.01
N ALA A 148 17.07 -8.34 0.99
CA ALA A 148 17.95 -8.74 -0.10
C ALA A 148 18.25 -7.61 -1.09
N MET A 149 17.20 -6.90 -1.53
CA MET A 149 17.32 -5.94 -2.64
C MET A 149 17.76 -4.56 -2.20
N PHE A 150 17.47 -4.16 -0.96
CA PHE A 150 17.83 -2.84 -0.47
C PHE A 150 18.81 -2.88 0.70
N ALA A 151 18.46 -3.51 1.84
CA ALA A 151 19.30 -3.43 3.02
C ALA A 151 20.68 -4.11 2.81
N ALA A 152 20.71 -5.32 2.24
CA ALA A 152 21.95 -6.01 1.90
C ALA A 152 22.74 -5.38 0.73
N GLN A 153 22.17 -4.38 0.07
CA GLN A 153 22.81 -3.57 -0.96
C GLN A 153 23.20 -2.17 -0.45
N GLY A 154 23.10 -1.95 0.86
CA GLY A 154 23.59 -0.74 1.50
C GLY A 154 22.58 0.40 1.62
N TYR A 155 21.30 0.14 1.50
CA TYR A 155 20.23 1.10 1.84
C TYR A 155 19.78 0.89 3.29
N ILE A 156 19.41 1.96 3.97
CA ILE A 156 18.59 1.87 5.18
C ILE A 156 17.14 1.66 4.71
N VAL A 157 16.47 0.63 5.23
CA VAL A 157 15.06 0.36 4.93
C VAL A 157 14.20 0.77 6.12
N VAL A 158 13.15 1.53 5.86
CA VAL A 158 12.09 1.87 6.83
C VAL A 158 10.77 1.34 6.26
N ALA A 159 10.19 0.33 6.91
CA ALA A 159 8.98 -0.32 6.43
C ALA A 159 7.96 -0.42 7.57
N PRO A 160 6.97 0.51 7.65
CA PRO A 160 5.90 0.42 8.65
C PRO A 160 4.97 -0.76 8.38
N ASN A 161 4.44 -1.37 9.46
CA ASN A 161 3.37 -2.36 9.41
C ASN A 161 1.99 -1.71 9.16
N TYR A 162 1.91 -0.39 9.24
CA TYR A 162 0.71 0.44 9.36
C TYR A 162 -0.07 0.25 10.67
N VAL A 163 -0.91 1.22 11.01
CA VAL A 163 -1.88 1.04 12.10
C VAL A 163 -2.90 -0.04 11.72
N GLY A 164 -3.33 -0.81 12.70
CA GLY A 164 -4.21 -1.95 12.48
C GLY A 164 -3.49 -3.30 12.48
N TYR A 165 -2.15 -3.34 12.47
CA TYR A 165 -1.35 -4.55 12.50
C TYR A 165 -0.42 -4.60 13.72
N ASP A 166 0.10 -5.79 14.03
CA ASP A 166 1.07 -6.07 15.09
C ASP A 166 0.72 -5.37 16.41
N THR A 167 1.54 -4.49 16.93
CA THR A 167 1.36 -3.80 18.23
C THR A 167 0.36 -2.65 18.18
N SER A 168 -0.26 -2.35 17.04
CA SER A 168 -1.28 -1.31 16.93
C SER A 168 -2.51 -1.61 17.79
N THR A 169 -3.03 -0.57 18.46
CA THR A 169 -4.26 -0.65 19.24
C THR A 169 -5.54 -0.47 18.42
N LEU A 170 -5.44 -0.05 17.15
CA LEU A 170 -6.57 -0.04 16.24
C LEU A 170 -7.05 -1.46 15.94
N THR A 171 -8.36 -1.67 15.90
CA THR A 171 -8.97 -2.96 15.59
C THR A 171 -9.23 -3.18 14.10
N TYR A 172 -8.91 -2.19 13.28
CA TYR A 172 -9.04 -2.20 11.82
C TYR A 172 -7.81 -1.53 11.19
N HIS A 173 -7.60 -1.77 9.91
CA HIS A 173 -6.57 -1.10 9.12
C HIS A 173 -7.23 0.01 8.26
N PRO A 174 -6.71 1.27 8.25
CA PRO A 174 -7.18 2.35 7.37
C PRO A 174 -6.78 2.11 5.90
N TYR A 175 -7.30 1.05 5.32
CA TYR A 175 -6.99 0.55 3.97
C TYR A 175 -7.34 1.59 2.90
N LEU A 176 -6.36 1.97 2.07
CA LEU A 176 -6.47 2.95 0.99
C LEU A 176 -7.00 4.34 1.45
N ASP A 177 -6.82 4.69 2.72
CA ASP A 177 -6.96 6.07 3.21
C ASP A 177 -5.64 6.81 2.98
N ALA A 178 -5.61 7.62 1.93
CA ALA A 178 -4.40 8.31 1.48
C ALA A 178 -3.81 9.26 2.53
N ASP A 179 -4.67 9.93 3.29
CA ASP A 179 -4.25 10.89 4.32
C ASP A 179 -3.64 10.18 5.52
N GLN A 180 -4.33 9.17 6.05
CA GLN A 180 -3.84 8.45 7.22
C GLN A 180 -2.59 7.62 6.90
N GLN A 181 -2.59 6.83 5.81
CA GLN A 181 -1.45 5.96 5.49
C GLN A 181 -0.19 6.77 5.13
N SER A 182 -0.33 7.92 4.47
CA SER A 182 0.82 8.80 4.22
C SER A 182 1.40 9.41 5.50
N LYS A 183 0.55 9.71 6.50
CA LYS A 183 0.99 10.16 7.82
C LYS A 183 1.77 9.07 8.55
N ASP A 184 1.30 7.84 8.49
CA ASP A 184 1.97 6.68 9.10
C ASP A 184 3.38 6.47 8.53
N MET A 185 3.52 6.47 7.21
CA MET A 185 4.81 6.39 6.52
C MET A 185 5.79 7.51 6.93
N ILE A 186 5.31 8.74 7.02
CA ILE A 186 6.12 9.91 7.41
C ILE A 186 6.54 9.82 8.87
N ASP A 187 5.66 9.34 9.74
CA ASP A 187 5.93 9.17 11.17
C ASP A 187 6.95 8.06 11.41
N ALA A 188 6.83 6.93 10.70
CA ALA A 188 7.82 5.85 10.71
C ALA A 188 9.22 6.34 10.28
N LEU A 189 9.29 7.12 9.20
CA LEU A 189 10.55 7.73 8.76
C LEU A 189 11.13 8.67 9.81
N THR A 190 10.30 9.46 10.47
CA THR A 190 10.72 10.39 11.54
C THR A 190 11.29 9.62 12.74
N ALA A 191 10.61 8.55 13.15
CA ALA A 191 11.05 7.66 14.22
C ALA A 191 12.38 6.98 13.86
N ALA A 192 12.50 6.43 12.65
CA ALA A 192 13.71 5.79 12.17
C ALA A 192 14.90 6.77 12.17
N ARG A 193 14.72 7.99 11.67
CA ARG A 193 15.74 9.03 11.69
C ARG A 193 16.21 9.40 13.11
N SER A 194 15.30 9.36 14.08
CA SER A 194 15.65 9.60 15.48
C SER A 194 16.45 8.45 16.12
N ALA A 195 16.28 7.24 15.61
CA ALA A 195 16.98 6.03 16.08
C ALA A 195 18.40 5.89 15.52
N LEU A 196 18.64 6.32 14.26
CA LEU A 196 19.89 6.08 13.52
C LEU A 196 21.17 6.63 14.18
N PRO A 197 21.20 7.84 14.81
CA PRO A 197 22.43 8.37 15.41
C PRO A 197 22.70 7.83 16.82
N THR A 198 21.99 6.83 17.30
CA THR A 198 22.15 6.31 18.68
C THR A 198 23.26 5.25 18.77
N SER A 199 23.75 4.99 19.97
CA SER A 199 24.69 3.91 20.24
C SER A 199 24.11 2.51 19.98
N ALA A 200 22.79 2.39 19.89
CA ALA A 200 22.09 1.14 19.58
C ALA A 200 22.13 0.80 18.08
N VAL A 201 22.32 1.80 17.21
CA VAL A 201 22.47 1.65 15.75
C VAL A 201 23.80 2.28 15.33
N PRO A 202 24.94 1.66 15.72
CA PRO A 202 26.24 2.25 15.48
C PRO A 202 26.64 2.13 14.00
N GLY A 203 27.42 3.11 13.53
CA GLY A 203 28.14 3.06 12.25
C GLY A 203 27.37 3.57 11.05
N THR A 204 26.03 3.63 11.08
CA THR A 204 25.20 4.02 9.92
C THR A 204 24.34 5.24 10.24
N THR A 205 24.28 6.19 9.32
CA THR A 205 23.51 7.44 9.44
C THR A 205 22.73 7.71 8.16
N ASP A 206 21.73 8.61 8.23
CA ASP A 206 21.03 9.11 7.03
C ASP A 206 22.01 9.89 6.14
N GLY A 207 22.19 9.43 4.90
CA GLY A 207 23.05 10.03 3.89
C GLY A 207 22.38 11.17 3.11
N GLY A 208 21.12 11.48 3.41
CA GLY A 208 20.36 12.59 2.82
C GLY A 208 19.60 12.25 1.54
N LYS A 209 19.81 11.08 0.91
CA LYS A 209 18.97 10.61 -0.20
C LYS A 209 17.78 9.84 0.35
N LEU A 210 16.57 10.23 -0.07
CA LEU A 210 15.32 9.61 0.34
C LEU A 210 14.58 9.05 -0.87
N PHE A 211 14.30 7.77 -0.84
CA PHE A 211 13.53 7.03 -1.84
C PHE A 211 12.24 6.50 -1.25
N ILE A 212 11.20 6.42 -2.07
CA ILE A 212 9.89 5.88 -1.67
C ILE A 212 9.47 4.81 -2.68
N THR A 213 9.09 3.63 -2.21
CA THR A 213 8.53 2.58 -3.06
C THR A 213 7.53 1.74 -2.28
N GLY A 214 6.80 0.90 -2.97
CA GLY A 214 5.83 -0.05 -2.43
C GLY A 214 5.09 -0.72 -3.56
N TYR A 215 4.48 -1.87 -3.28
CA TYR A 215 3.81 -2.70 -4.26
C TYR A 215 2.33 -2.92 -3.92
N SER A 216 1.43 -3.01 -4.92
CA SER A 216 0.00 -3.23 -4.72
C SER A 216 -0.64 -2.11 -3.88
N GLN A 217 -1.32 -2.42 -2.76
CA GLN A 217 -1.72 -1.40 -1.77
C GLN A 217 -0.54 -0.47 -1.46
N GLY A 218 0.65 -1.04 -1.27
CA GLY A 218 1.86 -0.26 -0.98
C GLY A 218 2.26 0.66 -2.13
N GLY A 219 2.00 0.31 -3.38
CA GLY A 219 2.17 1.21 -4.53
C GLY A 219 1.30 2.46 -4.41
N TYR A 220 0.03 2.27 -4.03
CA TYR A 220 -0.87 3.37 -3.72
C TYR A 220 -0.36 4.22 -2.54
N VAL A 221 0.01 3.57 -1.43
CA VAL A 221 0.52 4.26 -0.24
C VAL A 221 1.82 5.02 -0.54
N ALA A 222 2.73 4.43 -1.31
CA ALA A 222 3.96 5.09 -1.74
C ALA A 222 3.67 6.37 -2.54
N MET A 223 2.70 6.33 -3.46
CA MET A 223 2.29 7.50 -4.24
C MET A 223 1.60 8.56 -3.37
N ALA A 224 0.69 8.16 -2.48
CA ALA A 224 0.04 9.06 -1.52
C ALA A 224 1.07 9.73 -0.59
N THR A 225 2.06 8.96 -0.12
CA THR A 225 3.17 9.47 0.71
C THR A 225 4.04 10.47 -0.06
N HIS A 226 4.37 10.18 -1.32
CA HIS A 226 5.12 11.12 -2.18
C HIS A 226 4.34 12.44 -2.34
N ARG A 227 3.04 12.36 -2.63
CA ARG A 227 2.14 13.54 -2.68
C ARG A 227 2.18 14.34 -1.38
N ALA A 228 2.03 13.66 -0.24
CA ALA A 228 2.01 14.32 1.07
C ALA A 228 3.37 14.97 1.41
N MET A 229 4.47 14.28 1.16
CA MET A 229 5.83 14.81 1.38
C MET A 229 6.11 16.01 0.49
N GLN A 230 5.77 15.94 -0.81
CA GLN A 230 5.90 17.08 -1.74
C GLN A 230 5.08 18.28 -1.26
N GLY A 231 3.83 18.06 -0.83
CA GLY A 231 2.95 19.09 -0.29
C GLY A 231 3.49 19.73 0.99
N ALA A 232 4.22 18.97 1.81
CA ALA A 232 4.90 19.45 3.01
C ALA A 232 6.29 20.06 2.76
N GLY A 233 6.75 20.12 1.51
CA GLY A 233 8.08 20.62 1.14
C GLY A 233 9.23 19.69 1.54
N MET A 234 8.95 18.43 1.83
CA MET A 234 9.98 17.41 2.08
C MET A 234 10.61 16.96 0.75
N VAL A 235 11.93 16.87 0.73
CA VAL A 235 12.66 16.46 -0.48
C VAL A 235 12.65 14.94 -0.60
N VAL A 236 12.08 14.44 -1.71
CA VAL A 236 12.17 13.05 -2.16
C VAL A 236 13.16 13.00 -3.32
N THR A 237 14.14 12.11 -3.25
CA THR A 237 15.16 11.96 -4.30
C THR A 237 14.56 11.32 -5.54
N ALA A 238 13.86 10.21 -5.38
CA ALA A 238 13.05 9.56 -6.41
C ALA A 238 11.98 8.67 -5.76
N ALA A 239 10.92 8.35 -6.51
CA ALA A 239 9.86 7.45 -6.08
C ALA A 239 9.59 6.35 -7.12
N ALA A 240 9.17 5.20 -6.66
CA ALA A 240 8.77 4.08 -7.53
C ALA A 240 7.51 3.40 -6.97
N PRO A 241 6.32 3.99 -7.13
CA PRO A 241 5.07 3.30 -6.82
C PRO A 241 4.79 2.19 -7.86
N LEU A 242 4.53 0.96 -7.40
CA LEU A 242 4.47 -0.25 -8.23
C LEU A 242 3.08 -0.90 -8.14
N SER A 243 2.44 -1.17 -9.28
CA SER A 243 1.14 -1.87 -9.41
C SER A 243 0.05 -1.41 -8.43
N GLY A 244 -0.04 -0.12 -8.13
CA GLY A 244 -0.99 0.41 -7.16
C GLY A 244 -2.33 0.82 -7.76
N PRO A 245 -3.44 0.79 -6.98
CA PRO A 245 -4.76 1.26 -7.41
C PRO A 245 -4.85 2.79 -7.31
N TYR A 246 -4.16 3.51 -8.18
CA TYR A 246 -4.01 4.97 -8.11
C TYR A 246 -5.27 5.74 -8.49
N ALA A 247 -6.04 5.21 -9.46
CA ALA A 247 -7.26 5.78 -10.01
C ALA A 247 -8.48 5.11 -9.36
N LEU A 248 -8.63 5.23 -8.03
CA LEU A 248 -9.59 4.48 -7.22
C LEU A 248 -11.03 4.60 -7.72
N SER A 249 -11.46 5.79 -8.16
CA SER A 249 -12.81 5.98 -8.67
C SER A 249 -13.06 5.18 -9.95
N ALA A 250 -12.13 5.25 -10.92
CA ALA A 250 -12.25 4.51 -12.18
C ALA A 250 -12.13 2.99 -11.96
N PHE A 251 -11.24 2.56 -11.05
CA PHE A 251 -11.05 1.15 -10.73
C PHE A 251 -12.29 0.54 -10.07
N ALA A 252 -12.89 1.25 -9.11
CA ALA A 252 -14.14 0.81 -8.51
C ALA A 252 -15.31 0.84 -9.51
N ASP A 253 -15.39 1.84 -10.40
CA ASP A 253 -16.39 1.86 -11.47
C ASP A 253 -16.25 0.63 -12.38
N ALA A 254 -15.02 0.21 -12.74
CA ALA A 254 -14.76 -1.02 -13.49
C ALA A 254 -15.26 -2.28 -12.76
N ILE A 255 -14.94 -2.41 -11.46
CA ILE A 255 -15.41 -3.53 -10.64
C ILE A 255 -16.95 -3.58 -10.58
N PHE A 256 -17.61 -2.46 -10.29
CA PHE A 256 -19.07 -2.42 -10.20
C PHE A 256 -19.75 -2.62 -11.57
N GLU A 257 -19.10 -2.24 -12.68
CA GLU A 257 -19.54 -2.53 -14.06
C GLU A 257 -19.16 -3.93 -14.54
N GLY A 258 -18.66 -4.80 -13.63
CA GLY A 258 -18.54 -6.23 -13.87
C GLY A 258 -17.14 -6.73 -14.20
N GLU A 259 -16.14 -5.88 -14.25
CA GLU A 259 -14.72 -6.24 -14.33
C GLU A 259 -14.20 -6.50 -12.91
N VAL A 260 -14.71 -7.56 -12.26
CA VAL A 260 -14.36 -7.87 -10.86
C VAL A 260 -12.95 -8.44 -10.78
N ASP A 261 -12.12 -7.85 -9.92
CA ASP A 261 -10.76 -8.31 -9.64
C ASP A 261 -10.72 -9.60 -8.79
N MET A 262 -9.57 -10.27 -8.77
CA MET A 262 -9.43 -11.61 -8.17
C MET A 262 -9.65 -11.60 -6.65
N ASP A 263 -9.23 -10.54 -5.94
CA ASP A 263 -9.30 -10.44 -4.48
C ASP A 263 -10.42 -9.50 -3.98
N ALA A 264 -11.39 -9.21 -4.85
CA ALA A 264 -12.45 -8.22 -4.60
C ALA A 264 -13.19 -8.36 -3.26
N PRO A 265 -13.60 -9.56 -2.76
CA PRO A 265 -14.26 -9.67 -1.47
C PRO A 265 -13.38 -9.20 -0.30
N THR A 266 -12.12 -9.59 -0.28
CA THR A 266 -11.14 -9.20 0.74
C THR A 266 -10.85 -7.71 0.69
N ASN A 267 -10.54 -7.19 -0.51
CA ASN A 267 -10.22 -5.79 -0.71
C ASN A 267 -11.40 -4.88 -0.36
N PHE A 268 -12.62 -5.26 -0.77
CA PHE A 268 -13.82 -4.50 -0.43
C PHE A 268 -14.15 -4.54 1.06
N THR A 269 -13.90 -5.64 1.75
CA THR A 269 -14.09 -5.75 3.21
C THR A 269 -13.15 -4.80 3.96
N LEU A 270 -11.86 -4.78 3.61
CA LEU A 270 -10.89 -3.86 4.18
C LEU A 270 -11.25 -2.39 3.87
N LEU A 271 -11.55 -2.08 2.61
CA LEU A 271 -11.89 -0.74 2.14
C LEU A 271 -13.13 -0.19 2.84
N SER A 272 -14.21 -0.97 2.85
CA SER A 272 -15.49 -0.52 3.44
C SER A 272 -15.40 -0.32 4.94
N THR A 273 -14.64 -1.16 5.65
CA THR A 273 -14.35 -0.97 7.08
C THR A 273 -13.54 0.32 7.29
N SER A 274 -12.48 0.51 6.53
CA SER A 274 -11.66 1.72 6.56
C SER A 274 -12.49 3.00 6.35
N TYR A 275 -13.26 3.04 5.28
CA TYR A 275 -14.03 4.23 4.90
C TYR A 275 -15.20 4.49 5.85
N GLN A 276 -15.84 3.45 6.37
CA GLN A 276 -16.87 3.62 7.41
C GLN A 276 -16.28 4.25 8.68
N HIS A 277 -15.07 3.88 9.07
CA HIS A 277 -14.39 4.49 10.22
C HIS A 277 -13.91 5.92 9.94
N ALA A 278 -13.40 6.19 8.73
CA ALA A 278 -12.87 7.49 8.36
C ALA A 278 -13.98 8.53 8.12
N TYR A 279 -15.07 8.14 7.43
CA TYR A 279 -16.09 9.07 6.95
C TYR A 279 -17.46 8.87 7.62
N GLY A 280 -17.76 7.68 8.12
CA GLY A 280 -19.00 7.38 8.86
C GLY A 280 -20.28 7.43 8.01
N ASN A 281 -20.17 7.38 6.68
CA ASN A 281 -21.26 7.65 5.73
C ASN A 281 -21.56 6.52 4.76
N LEU A 282 -20.78 5.44 4.77
CA LEU A 282 -20.92 4.35 3.80
C LEU A 282 -22.23 3.58 3.98
N TYR A 283 -22.64 3.36 5.22
CA TYR A 283 -23.91 2.74 5.59
C TYR A 283 -24.39 3.18 6.97
N THR A 284 -25.69 3.09 7.22
CA THR A 284 -26.26 3.22 8.57
C THR A 284 -26.23 1.87 9.30
N SER A 285 -26.48 0.79 8.55
CA SER A 285 -26.34 -0.60 9.00
C SER A 285 -25.53 -1.38 7.97
N ALA A 286 -24.67 -2.30 8.39
CA ALA A 286 -23.94 -3.16 7.48
C ALA A 286 -24.84 -3.92 6.49
N SER A 287 -26.10 -4.21 6.90
CA SER A 287 -27.13 -4.82 6.04
C SER A 287 -27.64 -3.90 4.91
N ASP A 288 -27.22 -2.63 4.85
CA ASP A 288 -27.53 -1.75 3.72
C ASP A 288 -26.62 -2.05 2.51
N VAL A 289 -25.43 -2.61 2.77
CA VAL A 289 -24.39 -2.92 1.77
C VAL A 289 -24.22 -4.43 1.60
N PHE A 290 -24.06 -5.14 2.72
CA PHE A 290 -23.65 -6.55 2.73
C PHE A 290 -24.84 -7.51 2.77
N ALA A 291 -24.72 -8.59 1.99
CA ALA A 291 -25.70 -9.65 1.99
C ALA A 291 -25.63 -10.49 3.29
N ALA A 292 -26.75 -11.05 3.70
CA ALA A 292 -26.73 -12.09 4.72
C ALA A 292 -26.07 -13.37 4.15
N PRO A 293 -25.23 -14.10 4.90
CA PRO A 293 -25.00 -13.98 6.35
C PRO A 293 -23.90 -12.96 6.74
N TYR A 294 -23.18 -12.36 5.80
CA TYR A 294 -21.96 -11.56 6.05
C TYR A 294 -22.20 -10.28 6.86
N SER A 295 -23.35 -9.64 6.70
CA SER A 295 -23.65 -8.34 7.32
C SER A 295 -23.54 -8.29 8.85
N ALA A 296 -23.51 -9.42 9.54
CA ALA A 296 -23.42 -9.47 10.99
C ALA A 296 -22.02 -9.14 11.51
N ASP A 297 -20.98 -9.67 10.87
CA ASP A 297 -19.63 -9.69 11.42
C ASP A 297 -18.59 -9.03 10.51
N ILE A 298 -18.91 -8.78 9.24
CA ILE A 298 -17.97 -8.33 8.20
C ILE A 298 -17.19 -7.05 8.56
N THR A 299 -17.80 -6.14 9.32
CA THR A 299 -17.22 -4.84 9.69
C THR A 299 -16.07 -4.93 10.69
N ASN A 300 -15.85 -6.09 11.30
CA ASN A 300 -14.75 -6.35 12.23
C ASN A 300 -13.97 -7.61 11.84
N LEU A 301 -14.15 -8.09 10.62
CA LEU A 301 -13.59 -9.37 10.20
C LEU A 301 -12.09 -9.27 9.87
N LEU A 302 -11.67 -8.20 9.19
CA LEU A 302 -10.31 -8.02 8.71
C LEU A 302 -9.68 -6.69 9.20
N PRO A 303 -8.35 -6.69 9.49
CA PRO A 303 -7.46 -7.85 9.58
C PRO A 303 -7.79 -8.76 10.75
N SER A 304 -7.46 -10.06 10.64
CA SER A 304 -7.86 -11.11 11.59
C SER A 304 -6.66 -11.93 12.04
N THR A 305 -6.72 -12.49 13.25
CA THR A 305 -5.78 -13.52 13.71
C THR A 305 -6.13 -14.92 13.18
N THR A 306 -7.31 -15.06 12.57
CA THR A 306 -7.71 -16.28 11.85
C THR A 306 -7.29 -16.15 10.39
N PRO A 307 -6.55 -17.10 9.83
CA PRO A 307 -6.15 -17.07 8.41
C PRO A 307 -7.35 -16.89 7.46
N LEU A 308 -7.17 -16.08 6.42
CA LEU A 308 -8.23 -15.78 5.43
C LEU A 308 -8.88 -17.05 4.87
N SER A 309 -8.09 -18.06 4.51
CA SER A 309 -8.59 -19.33 3.98
C SER A 309 -9.50 -20.10 4.96
N GLN A 310 -9.33 -19.90 6.27
CA GLN A 310 -10.23 -20.46 7.28
C GLN A 310 -11.52 -19.66 7.39
N LEU A 311 -11.47 -18.32 7.30
CA LEU A 311 -12.66 -17.47 7.26
C LEU A 311 -13.53 -17.77 6.01
N GLU A 312 -12.90 -17.97 4.86
CA GLU A 312 -13.57 -18.40 3.62
C GLU A 312 -14.22 -19.78 3.77
N THR A 313 -13.49 -20.74 4.33
CA THR A 313 -14.00 -22.10 4.58
C THR A 313 -15.17 -22.11 5.57
N ALA A 314 -15.13 -21.25 6.58
CA ALA A 314 -16.21 -21.07 7.55
C ALA A 314 -17.44 -20.37 6.94
N GLY A 315 -17.26 -19.67 5.82
CA GLY A 315 -18.31 -18.88 5.17
C GLY A 315 -18.50 -17.50 5.80
N ASP A 316 -17.49 -17.00 6.52
CA ASP A 316 -17.51 -15.67 7.12
C ASP A 316 -17.28 -14.58 6.07
N ILE A 317 -16.61 -14.92 4.97
CA ILE A 317 -16.39 -14.10 3.77
C ILE A 317 -16.46 -15.01 2.53
N PRO A 318 -17.04 -14.58 1.39
CA PRO A 318 -16.98 -15.38 0.17
C PRO A 318 -15.58 -15.34 -0.44
N ALA A 319 -15.09 -16.49 -0.93
CA ALA A 319 -13.75 -16.58 -1.50
C ALA A 319 -13.57 -15.72 -2.77
N ASN A 320 -14.61 -15.59 -3.62
CA ASN A 320 -14.48 -14.88 -4.90
C ASN A 320 -15.65 -13.94 -5.21
N ALA A 321 -16.89 -14.33 -4.88
CA ALA A 321 -18.05 -13.64 -5.39
C ALA A 321 -18.39 -12.36 -4.58
N VAL A 322 -18.11 -11.22 -5.17
CA VAL A 322 -18.51 -9.93 -4.61
C VAL A 322 -19.94 -9.57 -4.99
N PHE A 323 -20.42 -9.99 -6.16
CA PHE A 323 -21.76 -9.69 -6.66
C PHE A 323 -22.60 -10.94 -6.94
N SER A 324 -23.92 -10.73 -6.95
CA SER A 324 -24.89 -11.75 -7.38
C SER A 324 -24.74 -12.06 -8.87
N SER A 325 -24.88 -13.35 -9.23
CA SER A 325 -25.00 -13.77 -10.63
C SER A 325 -26.32 -13.33 -11.29
N VAL A 326 -27.28 -12.82 -10.50
CA VAL A 326 -28.49 -12.19 -11.02
C VAL A 326 -28.23 -10.69 -11.18
N PRO A 327 -28.40 -10.11 -12.38
CA PRO A 327 -28.16 -8.68 -12.57
C PRO A 327 -29.09 -7.82 -11.71
N PRO A 328 -28.63 -6.67 -11.19
CA PRO A 328 -29.42 -5.79 -10.34
C PRO A 328 -30.61 -5.14 -11.08
N ALA A 329 -30.47 -4.94 -12.40
CA ALA A 329 -31.56 -4.60 -13.31
C ALA A 329 -31.38 -5.34 -14.64
N ALA A 330 -32.44 -5.45 -15.44
CA ALA A 330 -32.39 -6.15 -16.72
C ALA A 330 -31.41 -5.50 -17.73
N SER A 331 -31.19 -4.18 -17.62
CA SER A 331 -30.20 -3.43 -18.38
C SER A 331 -28.76 -3.86 -18.11
N ASP A 332 -28.49 -4.40 -16.92
CA ASP A 332 -27.15 -4.66 -16.42
C ASP A 332 -26.69 -6.11 -16.71
N ALA A 333 -27.45 -6.84 -17.53
CA ALA A 333 -27.15 -8.23 -17.87
C ALA A 333 -25.79 -8.37 -18.60
N ALA A 334 -25.39 -7.40 -19.41
CA ALA A 334 -24.12 -7.42 -20.15
C ALA A 334 -22.87 -7.19 -19.26
N ILE A 335 -23.08 -6.64 -18.07
CA ILE A 335 -22.03 -6.37 -17.08
C ILE A 335 -22.15 -7.28 -15.84
N THR A 336 -22.80 -8.44 -15.98
CA THR A 336 -23.02 -9.39 -14.90
C THR A 336 -22.73 -10.84 -15.36
N PRO A 337 -21.43 -11.20 -15.53
CA PRO A 337 -20.18 -10.40 -15.53
C PRO A 337 -19.89 -9.65 -16.84
N ALA A 338 -18.93 -8.75 -16.84
CA ALA A 338 -18.28 -8.26 -18.05
C ALA A 338 -17.47 -9.40 -18.72
N THR A 339 -17.27 -9.30 -20.04
CA THR A 339 -16.57 -10.33 -20.83
C THR A 339 -15.36 -9.78 -21.60
N THR A 340 -15.05 -8.53 -21.42
CA THR A 340 -13.90 -7.83 -22.02
C THR A 340 -13.11 -7.13 -20.93
N PRO A 341 -11.77 -7.20 -20.98
CA PRO A 341 -10.95 -7.92 -21.95
C PRO A 341 -11.04 -9.45 -21.79
N ALA A 342 -10.97 -10.18 -22.91
CA ALA A 342 -11.27 -11.60 -22.94
C ALA A 342 -10.28 -12.48 -22.13
N ASN A 343 -9.03 -12.03 -21.97
CA ASN A 343 -8.02 -12.72 -21.16
C ASN A 343 -8.33 -12.68 -19.65
N LEU A 344 -9.14 -11.75 -19.17
CA LEU A 344 -9.59 -11.64 -17.78
C LEU A 344 -11.05 -12.06 -17.57
N ALA A 345 -11.77 -12.46 -18.61
CA ALA A 345 -13.19 -12.79 -18.51
C ALA A 345 -13.50 -13.91 -17.49
N SER A 346 -12.60 -14.88 -17.32
CA SER A 346 -12.73 -15.93 -16.29
C SER A 346 -12.55 -15.40 -14.86
N VAL A 347 -11.67 -14.42 -14.68
CA VAL A 347 -11.48 -13.71 -13.40
C VAL A 347 -12.76 -12.94 -13.06
N PHE A 348 -13.27 -12.15 -13.99
CA PHE A 348 -14.51 -11.39 -13.81
C PHE A 348 -15.69 -12.30 -13.46
N ALA A 349 -15.81 -13.44 -14.14
CA ALA A 349 -16.90 -14.39 -13.88
C ALA A 349 -16.85 -15.00 -12.48
N ALA A 350 -15.66 -15.20 -11.90
CA ALA A 350 -15.50 -15.70 -10.54
C ALA A 350 -16.04 -14.72 -9.49
N GLY A 351 -16.04 -13.41 -9.78
CA GLY A 351 -16.59 -12.37 -8.92
C GLY A 351 -18.11 -12.36 -8.80
N PHE A 352 -18.82 -13.32 -9.47
CA PHE A 352 -20.28 -13.42 -9.46
C PHE A 352 -20.74 -14.80 -8.99
N GLY A 353 -21.68 -14.82 -8.04
CA GLY A 353 -22.17 -16.09 -7.49
C GLY A 353 -23.55 -16.01 -6.85
N THR A 354 -23.98 -17.13 -6.29
CA THR A 354 -25.23 -17.22 -5.49
C THR A 354 -24.99 -16.88 -4.02
N GLN A 355 -23.75 -17.02 -3.55
CA GLN A 355 -23.27 -16.52 -2.27
C GLN A 355 -22.33 -15.36 -2.59
N PHE A 356 -22.75 -14.15 -2.32
CA PHE A 356 -22.09 -12.92 -2.75
C PHE A 356 -22.06 -11.89 -1.62
N LEU A 357 -21.08 -11.02 -1.63
CA LEU A 357 -20.82 -10.08 -0.55
C LEU A 357 -21.77 -8.88 -0.57
N ILE A 358 -21.93 -8.23 -1.74
CA ILE A 358 -22.61 -6.93 -1.89
C ILE A 358 -24.02 -7.13 -2.42
N LEU A 359 -25.01 -6.50 -1.77
CA LEU A 359 -26.41 -6.52 -2.19
C LEU A 359 -26.62 -5.92 -3.59
N ASN A 360 -27.49 -6.53 -4.38
CA ASN A 360 -27.91 -5.99 -5.69
C ASN A 360 -28.51 -4.58 -5.60
N SER A 361 -29.23 -4.27 -4.51
CA SER A 361 -29.75 -2.92 -4.28
C SER A 361 -28.64 -1.87 -4.14
N TYR A 362 -27.55 -2.22 -3.45
CA TYR A 362 -26.40 -1.35 -3.30
C TYR A 362 -25.64 -1.20 -4.63
N ARG A 363 -25.35 -2.31 -5.32
CA ARG A 363 -24.75 -2.30 -6.65
C ARG A 363 -25.54 -1.44 -7.63
N LEU A 364 -26.89 -1.58 -7.65
CA LEU A 364 -27.74 -0.75 -8.52
C LEU A 364 -27.62 0.74 -8.21
N SER A 365 -27.62 1.12 -6.93
CA SER A 365 -27.45 2.52 -6.52
C SER A 365 -26.10 3.08 -6.98
N TYR A 366 -25.04 2.30 -6.85
CA TYR A 366 -23.71 2.66 -7.33
C TYR A 366 -23.71 2.89 -8.85
N LEU A 367 -24.21 1.94 -9.62
CA LEU A 367 -24.29 2.00 -11.10
C LEU A 367 -25.12 3.19 -11.60
N GLN A 368 -26.23 3.51 -10.91
CA GLN A 368 -27.06 4.66 -11.23
C GLN A 368 -26.30 5.99 -11.05
N ASP A 369 -25.50 6.10 -10.00
CA ASP A 369 -24.67 7.29 -9.80
C ASP A 369 -23.51 7.33 -10.81
N ALA A 370 -22.86 6.20 -11.12
CA ALA A 370 -21.82 6.12 -12.12
C ALA A 370 -22.31 6.58 -13.52
N ALA A 371 -23.51 6.16 -13.90
CA ALA A 371 -24.13 6.59 -15.16
C ALA A 371 -24.47 8.10 -15.20
N GLN A 372 -24.79 8.72 -14.05
CA GLN A 372 -25.11 10.14 -13.96
C GLN A 372 -23.89 11.03 -13.79
N ASN A 373 -22.86 10.51 -13.12
CA ASN A 373 -21.62 11.20 -12.78
C ASN A 373 -20.43 10.32 -13.19
N PRO A 374 -20.19 10.08 -14.50
CA PRO A 374 -19.18 9.15 -14.96
C PRO A 374 -17.76 9.59 -14.56
N ASP A 375 -16.90 8.61 -14.33
CA ASP A 375 -15.45 8.85 -14.25
C ASP A 375 -14.90 9.14 -15.66
N GLY A 376 -13.97 10.09 -15.77
CA GLY A 376 -13.35 10.43 -17.05
C GLY A 376 -12.32 9.39 -17.54
N GLY A 377 -12.05 8.34 -16.76
CA GLY A 377 -11.12 7.26 -17.11
C GLY A 377 -11.79 5.92 -17.45
N PHE A 378 -13.08 5.75 -17.12
CA PHE A 378 -13.79 4.49 -17.33
C PHE A 378 -15.29 4.73 -17.62
N PRO A 379 -15.96 3.91 -18.47
CA PRO A 379 -15.43 2.81 -19.31
C PRO A 379 -14.66 3.30 -20.54
N THR A 380 -14.70 4.57 -20.82
CA THR A 380 -13.97 5.20 -21.93
C THR A 380 -13.21 6.41 -21.41
N VAL A 381 -11.92 6.46 -21.72
CA VAL A 381 -11.09 7.61 -21.34
C VAL A 381 -11.57 8.86 -22.10
N THR A 382 -12.03 9.86 -21.36
CA THR A 382 -12.45 11.18 -21.87
C THR A 382 -11.45 12.25 -21.48
N ASP A 383 -11.43 12.67 -20.21
CA ASP A 383 -10.47 13.62 -19.65
C ASP A 383 -9.53 12.99 -18.61
N GLY A 384 -9.77 11.72 -18.23
CA GLY A 384 -8.99 10.97 -17.27
C GLY A 384 -9.14 11.43 -15.82
N LEU A 385 -10.12 12.32 -15.53
CA LEU A 385 -10.34 12.88 -14.19
C LEU A 385 -11.32 12.03 -13.38
N PRO A 386 -11.23 12.05 -12.03
CA PRO A 386 -12.26 11.46 -11.17
C PRO A 386 -13.62 12.11 -11.40
N PRO A 387 -14.75 11.43 -11.06
CA PRO A 387 -16.09 11.95 -11.29
C PRO A 387 -16.28 13.31 -10.62
N ALA A 388 -16.86 14.29 -11.35
CA ALA A 388 -16.94 15.68 -10.89
C ALA A 388 -17.80 15.82 -9.63
N ASN A 389 -18.99 15.21 -9.59
CA ASN A 389 -19.98 15.37 -8.53
C ASN A 389 -20.68 14.03 -8.20
N PRO A 390 -19.96 13.00 -7.74
CA PRO A 390 -20.59 11.75 -7.33
C PRO A 390 -21.51 11.98 -6.13
N THR A 391 -22.60 11.22 -6.05
CA THR A 391 -23.60 11.31 -4.97
C THR A 391 -23.70 10.03 -4.15
N ASN A 392 -23.34 8.88 -4.73
CA ASN A 392 -23.17 7.65 -3.96
C ASN A 392 -22.00 7.82 -2.98
N THR A 393 -22.21 7.50 -1.71
CA THR A 393 -21.23 7.78 -0.63
C THR A 393 -19.89 7.10 -0.86
N LEU A 394 -19.89 5.83 -1.29
CA LEU A 394 -18.64 5.13 -1.64
C LEU A 394 -17.89 5.87 -2.76
N ARG A 395 -18.57 6.31 -3.82
CA ARG A 395 -17.93 7.05 -4.92
C ARG A 395 -17.40 8.42 -4.48
N VAL A 396 -18.05 9.07 -3.51
CA VAL A 396 -17.54 10.31 -2.88
C VAL A 396 -16.24 10.05 -2.14
N ASP A 397 -16.19 8.97 -1.36
CA ASP A 397 -15.03 8.62 -0.55
C ASP A 397 -13.87 8.11 -1.42
N LEU A 398 -14.16 7.31 -2.44
CA LEU A 398 -13.18 6.89 -3.45
C LEU A 398 -12.55 8.09 -4.17
N LYS A 399 -13.36 9.08 -4.56
CA LYS A 399 -12.86 10.33 -5.16
C LYS A 399 -11.94 11.09 -4.20
N THR A 400 -12.25 11.13 -2.92
CA THR A 400 -11.42 11.79 -1.90
C THR A 400 -10.03 11.16 -1.82
N ASN A 401 -9.95 9.87 -2.03
CA ASN A 401 -8.72 9.06 -1.99
C ASN A 401 -8.08 8.83 -3.37
N ASP A 402 -8.68 9.29 -4.46
CA ASP A 402 -8.13 9.18 -5.81
C ASP A 402 -6.86 10.03 -5.96
N LEU A 403 -5.82 9.45 -6.54
CA LEU A 403 -4.53 10.11 -6.63
C LEU A 403 -4.35 10.95 -7.90
N ARG A 404 -5.33 11.00 -8.80
CA ARG A 404 -5.34 11.88 -9.98
C ARG A 404 -5.66 13.33 -9.60
N THR A 405 -4.92 13.90 -8.64
CA THR A 405 -5.14 15.24 -8.08
C THR A 405 -3.86 16.07 -7.93
N TRP A 406 -2.70 15.51 -8.30
CA TRP A 406 -1.39 16.15 -8.20
C TRP A 406 -0.44 15.55 -9.25
N ALA A 407 0.76 16.10 -9.40
CA ALA A 407 1.80 15.50 -10.24
C ALA A 407 3.17 15.58 -9.54
N PRO A 408 4.04 14.55 -9.70
CA PRO A 408 5.33 14.50 -9.03
C PRO A 408 6.32 15.52 -9.61
N THR A 409 7.13 16.11 -8.74
CA THR A 409 8.28 16.93 -9.14
C THR A 409 9.60 16.16 -9.07
N ALA A 410 9.66 15.11 -8.26
CA ALA A 410 10.81 14.19 -8.21
C ALA A 410 10.71 13.11 -9.29
N PRO A 411 11.84 12.56 -9.76
CA PRO A 411 11.86 11.41 -10.66
C PRO A 411 10.98 10.28 -10.13
N THR A 412 10.08 9.77 -10.99
CA THR A 412 9.10 8.75 -10.59
C THR A 412 9.04 7.63 -11.63
N LEU A 413 9.22 6.39 -11.17
CA LEU A 413 9.02 5.18 -11.96
C LEU A 413 7.67 4.57 -11.63
N LEU A 414 6.82 4.39 -12.64
CA LEU A 414 5.60 3.57 -12.55
C LEU A 414 5.90 2.22 -13.18
N CYS A 415 5.83 1.13 -12.41
CA CYS A 415 5.99 -0.22 -12.93
C CYS A 415 4.76 -1.06 -12.59
N ALA A 416 4.27 -1.82 -13.56
CA ALA A 416 3.18 -2.78 -13.42
C ALA A 416 3.22 -3.82 -14.54
N GLY A 417 2.38 -4.84 -14.46
CA GLY A 417 2.18 -5.82 -15.53
C GLY A 417 0.82 -5.63 -16.21
N SER A 418 0.79 -5.64 -17.54
CA SER A 418 -0.44 -5.35 -18.31
C SER A 418 -1.52 -6.44 -18.23
N SER A 419 -1.21 -7.61 -17.71
CA SER A 419 -2.17 -8.72 -17.53
C SER A 419 -2.56 -8.95 -16.06
N ASP A 420 -2.35 -7.96 -15.19
CA ASP A 420 -2.59 -8.06 -13.75
C ASP A 420 -4.09 -8.28 -13.45
N PRO A 421 -4.48 -9.40 -12.80
CA PRO A 421 -5.86 -9.74 -12.51
C PRO A 421 -6.38 -9.15 -11.20
N VAL A 422 -5.52 -8.53 -10.38
CA VAL A 422 -5.85 -7.96 -9.07
C VAL A 422 -5.88 -6.43 -9.14
N VAL A 423 -4.78 -5.78 -9.54
CA VAL A 423 -4.75 -4.34 -9.77
C VAL A 423 -4.62 -4.07 -11.26
N PHE A 424 -5.72 -3.88 -11.94
CA PHE A 424 -5.75 -3.73 -13.39
C PHE A 424 -4.82 -2.62 -13.86
N TYR A 425 -4.09 -2.91 -14.94
CA TYR A 425 -3.10 -2.00 -15.52
C TYR A 425 -3.65 -0.61 -15.86
N MET A 426 -4.97 -0.50 -16.04
CA MET A 426 -5.65 0.79 -16.25
C MET A 426 -5.31 1.83 -15.17
N ASN A 427 -5.08 1.41 -13.91
CA ASN A 427 -4.66 2.31 -12.83
C ASN A 427 -3.35 3.03 -13.17
N THR A 428 -2.36 2.27 -13.66
CA THR A 428 -1.05 2.80 -14.07
C THR A 428 -1.18 3.67 -15.31
N GLN A 429 -2.02 3.29 -16.28
CA GLN A 429 -2.27 4.08 -17.49
C GLN A 429 -2.97 5.41 -17.18
N LEU A 430 -3.99 5.39 -16.34
CA LEU A 430 -4.76 6.60 -15.99
C LEU A 430 -3.94 7.59 -15.18
N ILE A 431 -3.16 7.13 -14.20
CA ILE A 431 -2.31 8.04 -13.43
C ILE A 431 -1.19 8.63 -14.29
N GLN A 432 -0.58 7.84 -15.18
CA GLN A 432 0.43 8.31 -16.13
C GLN A 432 -0.18 9.34 -17.11
N GLY A 433 -1.35 9.05 -17.65
CA GLY A 433 -2.09 9.97 -18.53
C GLY A 433 -2.43 11.29 -17.83
N TYR A 434 -2.85 11.20 -16.55
CA TYR A 434 -3.10 12.38 -15.72
C TYR A 434 -1.83 13.21 -15.53
N PHE A 435 -0.70 12.59 -15.17
CA PHE A 435 0.57 13.28 -15.00
C PHE A 435 1.03 13.96 -16.31
N ALA A 436 0.92 13.26 -17.43
CA ALA A 436 1.28 13.81 -18.75
C ALA A 436 0.40 15.01 -19.15
N SER A 437 -0.86 15.04 -18.73
CA SER A 437 -1.79 16.15 -18.98
C SER A 437 -1.57 17.31 -18.00
N ALA A 438 -1.52 17.02 -16.69
CA ALA A 438 -1.46 18.04 -15.64
C ALA A 438 -0.08 18.69 -15.52
N ALA A 439 0.99 17.94 -15.77
CA ALA A 439 2.39 18.39 -15.69
C ALA A 439 3.26 17.68 -16.75
N PRO A 440 3.21 18.08 -18.03
CA PRO A 440 3.92 17.42 -19.12
C PRO A 440 5.45 17.33 -18.92
N ALA A 441 6.01 18.16 -18.05
CA ALA A 441 7.43 18.15 -17.69
C ALA A 441 7.75 17.28 -16.46
N ALA A 442 6.76 16.62 -15.84
CA ALA A 442 7.00 15.72 -14.71
C ALA A 442 7.94 14.58 -15.14
N PRO A 443 8.99 14.29 -14.36
CA PRO A 443 9.98 13.27 -14.74
C PRO A 443 9.46 11.86 -14.41
N VAL A 444 8.49 11.38 -15.18
CA VAL A 444 7.81 10.10 -14.99
C VAL A 444 8.25 9.10 -16.06
N THR A 445 8.71 7.94 -15.61
CA THR A 445 9.04 6.77 -16.44
C THR A 445 7.96 5.72 -16.26
N LEU A 446 7.41 5.18 -17.35
CA LEU A 446 6.46 4.08 -17.34
C LEU A 446 7.14 2.78 -17.77
N LEU A 447 6.97 1.74 -16.98
CA LEU A 447 7.40 0.38 -17.30
C LEU A 447 6.21 -0.59 -17.19
N ASP A 448 5.77 -1.09 -18.32
CA ASP A 448 4.99 -2.33 -18.39
C ASP A 448 5.98 -3.50 -18.51
N ILE A 449 6.12 -4.27 -17.43
CA ILE A 449 7.06 -5.38 -17.38
C ILE A 449 6.67 -6.54 -18.31
N ASP A 450 5.37 -6.65 -18.63
CA ASP A 450 4.82 -7.70 -19.49
C ASP A 450 4.78 -7.30 -20.97
N SER A 451 5.16 -6.08 -21.32
CA SER A 451 5.21 -5.63 -22.71
C SER A 451 6.50 -6.10 -23.40
N PRO A 452 6.46 -6.38 -24.74
CA PRO A 452 7.66 -6.66 -25.49
C PRO A 452 8.71 -5.55 -25.37
N ALA A 453 9.98 -5.93 -25.28
CA ALA A 453 11.07 -4.95 -25.27
C ALA A 453 11.14 -4.19 -26.62
N THR A 454 11.35 -2.89 -26.52
CA THR A 454 11.58 -2.03 -27.69
C THR A 454 13.08 -1.86 -27.96
N ASN A 455 13.44 -1.24 -29.10
CA ASN A 455 14.83 -0.94 -29.40
C ASN A 455 15.40 0.05 -28.34
N ASN A 456 16.55 -0.32 -27.76
CA ASN A 456 17.23 0.43 -26.69
C ASN A 456 16.40 0.52 -25.38
N ASP A 457 15.51 -0.42 -25.12
CA ASP A 457 14.78 -0.51 -23.86
C ASP A 457 15.74 -0.78 -22.71
N PRO A 458 15.87 0.11 -21.70
CA PRO A 458 16.76 -0.10 -20.56
C PRO A 458 16.34 -1.31 -19.69
N TYR A 459 15.10 -1.78 -19.84
CA TYR A 459 14.53 -2.90 -19.11
C TYR A 459 14.39 -4.18 -19.97
N ALA A 460 15.03 -4.23 -21.15
CA ALA A 460 14.87 -5.36 -22.09
C ALA A 460 15.20 -6.71 -21.46
N THR A 461 16.29 -6.79 -20.70
CA THR A 461 16.68 -8.04 -19.99
C THR A 461 15.62 -8.42 -18.95
N LEU A 462 15.19 -7.45 -18.14
CA LEU A 462 14.19 -7.68 -17.10
C LEU A 462 12.86 -8.17 -17.66
N LYS A 463 12.40 -7.63 -18.79
CA LYS A 463 11.21 -8.10 -19.51
C LYS A 463 11.38 -9.51 -20.07
N ALA A 464 12.56 -9.84 -20.61
CA ALA A 464 12.84 -11.18 -21.08
C ALA A 464 12.83 -12.21 -19.94
N ASP A 465 13.41 -11.85 -18.79
CA ASP A 465 13.43 -12.70 -17.60
C ASP A 465 12.01 -12.87 -17.03
N PHE A 466 11.17 -11.86 -17.10
CA PHE A 466 9.75 -11.96 -16.72
C PHE A 466 8.97 -12.98 -17.57
N VAL A 467 9.21 -13.00 -18.88
CA VAL A 467 8.62 -14.01 -19.79
C VAL A 467 9.09 -15.41 -19.37
N ILE A 468 10.38 -15.59 -19.10
CA ILE A 468 10.95 -16.88 -18.65
C ILE A 468 10.30 -17.33 -17.33
N ALA A 469 10.08 -16.41 -16.39
CA ALA A 469 9.42 -16.72 -15.12
C ALA A 469 7.96 -17.18 -15.32
N LYS A 470 7.20 -16.49 -16.16
CA LYS A 470 5.82 -16.91 -16.53
C LYS A 470 5.81 -18.30 -17.17
N ASP A 471 6.71 -18.55 -18.11
CA ASP A 471 6.81 -19.84 -18.80
C ASP A 471 7.17 -20.97 -17.82
N ALA A 472 8.01 -20.69 -16.81
CA ALA A 472 8.36 -21.65 -15.78
C ALA A 472 7.17 -22.02 -14.88
N VAL A 473 6.35 -21.02 -14.48
CA VAL A 473 5.10 -21.26 -13.72
C VAL A 473 4.13 -22.11 -14.56
N ALA A 474 3.91 -21.74 -15.83
CA ALA A 474 3.05 -22.49 -16.72
C ALA A 474 3.51 -23.93 -16.92
N ALA A 475 4.82 -24.15 -17.16
CA ALA A 475 5.40 -25.48 -17.33
C ALA A 475 5.28 -26.33 -16.06
N SER A 476 5.47 -25.73 -14.87
CA SER A 476 5.30 -26.43 -13.59
C SER A 476 3.85 -26.87 -13.38
N ALA A 477 2.89 -26.01 -13.69
CA ALA A 477 1.47 -26.35 -13.62
C ALA A 477 1.07 -27.48 -14.56
N VAL A 478 1.56 -27.45 -15.81
CA VAL A 478 1.34 -28.53 -16.79
C VAL A 478 1.96 -29.85 -16.32
N ALA A 479 3.17 -29.83 -15.75
CA ALA A 479 3.79 -31.00 -15.15
C ALA A 479 2.98 -31.53 -13.94
N GLY A 480 2.28 -30.65 -13.21
CA GLY A 480 1.34 -30.99 -12.16
C GLY A 480 -0.06 -31.44 -12.63
N GLY A 481 -0.30 -31.46 -13.96
CA GLY A 481 -1.54 -31.96 -14.56
C GLY A 481 -2.53 -30.88 -15.01
N ALA A 482 -2.14 -29.62 -15.07
CA ALA A 482 -2.99 -28.56 -15.61
C ALA A 482 -3.30 -28.80 -17.09
N THR A 483 -4.57 -28.61 -17.49
CA THR A 483 -5.07 -28.89 -18.86
C THR A 483 -5.24 -27.62 -19.70
N ASP A 484 -5.10 -26.45 -19.09
CA ASP A 484 -5.22 -25.12 -19.71
C ASP A 484 -3.88 -24.53 -20.18
N GLY A 485 -2.83 -25.37 -20.26
CA GLY A 485 -1.48 -24.93 -20.59
C GLY A 485 -0.79 -24.14 -19.46
N GLY A 486 -1.33 -24.17 -18.25
CA GLY A 486 -0.82 -23.44 -17.07
C GLY A 486 -1.30 -21.99 -16.98
N ALA A 487 -2.23 -21.57 -17.83
CA ALA A 487 -2.72 -20.18 -17.87
C ALA A 487 -3.32 -19.72 -16.53
N SER A 488 -4.13 -20.56 -15.87
CA SER A 488 -4.70 -20.25 -14.56
C SER A 488 -3.64 -20.10 -13.48
N ALA A 489 -2.58 -20.92 -13.51
CA ALA A 489 -1.49 -20.81 -12.54
C ALA A 489 -0.73 -19.47 -12.73
N VAL A 490 -0.43 -19.09 -13.98
CA VAL A 490 0.19 -17.80 -14.27
C VAL A 490 -0.68 -16.64 -13.79
N LEU A 491 -2.01 -16.68 -13.99
CA LEU A 491 -2.92 -15.65 -13.49
C LEU A 491 -2.92 -15.57 -11.95
N ASN A 492 -2.99 -16.71 -11.27
CA ASN A 492 -2.99 -16.76 -9.81
C ASN A 492 -1.70 -16.22 -9.19
N ASP A 493 -0.55 -16.48 -9.83
CA ASP A 493 0.75 -16.05 -9.34
C ASP A 493 1.13 -14.65 -9.85
N TYR A 494 0.36 -14.07 -10.78
CA TYR A 494 0.75 -12.88 -11.53
C TYR A 494 1.02 -11.68 -10.63
N HIS A 495 0.02 -11.29 -9.83
CA HIS A 495 0.11 -10.09 -8.99
C HIS A 495 1.02 -10.29 -7.78
N ALA A 496 0.87 -11.39 -7.05
CA ALA A 496 1.53 -11.55 -5.76
C ALA A 496 2.96 -12.12 -5.86
N THR A 497 3.26 -12.91 -6.90
CA THR A 497 4.52 -13.66 -7.00
C THR A 497 5.39 -13.23 -8.18
N LEU A 498 4.78 -13.04 -9.36
CA LEU A 498 5.54 -12.78 -10.58
C LEU A 498 5.98 -11.32 -10.72
N VAL A 499 5.06 -10.35 -10.63
CA VAL A 499 5.38 -8.93 -10.89
C VAL A 499 6.25 -8.27 -9.81
N PRO A 500 6.08 -8.54 -8.48
CA PRO A 500 6.79 -7.79 -7.43
C PRO A 500 8.32 -7.82 -7.56
N PRO A 501 9.01 -8.97 -7.71
CA PRO A 501 10.47 -8.99 -7.75
C PRO A 501 11.03 -8.25 -8.97
N PHE A 502 10.32 -8.24 -10.10
CA PHE A 502 10.76 -7.54 -11.31
C PHE A 502 10.55 -6.03 -11.20
N CYS A 503 9.39 -5.58 -10.73
CA CYS A 503 9.14 -4.16 -10.52
C CYS A 503 10.02 -3.57 -9.40
N LEU A 504 10.29 -4.31 -8.32
CA LEU A 504 11.23 -3.89 -7.29
C LEU A 504 12.68 -3.84 -7.81
N SER A 505 13.08 -4.78 -8.68
CA SER A 505 14.37 -4.73 -9.37
C SER A 505 14.51 -3.49 -10.24
N ALA A 506 13.47 -3.14 -10.99
CA ALA A 506 13.43 -1.91 -11.77
C ALA A 506 13.53 -0.67 -10.86
N ALA A 507 12.80 -0.65 -9.73
CA ALA A 507 12.85 0.43 -8.75
C ALA A 507 14.26 0.59 -8.15
N LYS A 508 14.91 -0.51 -7.77
CA LYS A 508 16.29 -0.50 -7.26
C LYS A 508 17.26 0.10 -8.27
N SER A 509 17.20 -0.37 -9.52
CA SER A 509 18.05 0.15 -10.62
C SER A 509 17.79 1.64 -10.87
N PHE A 510 16.51 2.06 -10.80
CA PHE A 510 16.11 3.44 -10.92
C PHE A 510 16.69 4.32 -9.79
N PHE A 511 16.63 3.85 -8.53
CA PHE A 511 17.18 4.56 -7.37
C PHE A 511 18.70 4.66 -7.42
N ASP A 512 19.40 3.61 -7.88
CA ASP A 512 20.86 3.62 -8.04
C ASP A 512 21.33 4.68 -9.04
N SER A 513 20.48 5.08 -9.98
CA SER A 513 20.77 6.10 -10.99
C SER A 513 20.51 7.54 -10.52
N HIS A 514 19.90 7.74 -9.36
CA HIS A 514 19.55 9.03 -8.75
C HIS A 514 20.26 9.23 -7.42
#